data_940cd40b01c1b3c1abf288a2e88e8369
#
_entry.id   940cd40b01c1b3c1abf288a2e88e8369
#
_cell.length_a   1.000
_cell.length_b   1.000
_cell.length_c   1.000
_cell.angle_alpha   90.00
_cell.angle_beta   90.00
_cell.angle_gamma   90.00
#
_symmetry.space_group_name_H-M   'P 1'
#
loop_
_entity.id
_entity.type
_entity.pdbx_description
1 polymer ?
#
loop_
_entity_poly.entity_id
_entity_poly.type
_entity_poly.pdbx_seq_one_letter_code
_entity_poly.pdbx_strand_id
1 'polypeptide(L)'
;MKRMMTLVLAAAAFAAPAELAAQPATSIAVDCGAEAATAATEAPNLHGVWDFLMAVNGTPNFGLLSIGFVGDAYGGSLSLWRTAPVVVRRIALTGNRIHMAVATPDGDVLFDGRLSAQGDRMCGTVTYHGGRTFPAIAQKRPSTYPSRPQAERAR
;
A
#
# COMPACT_ATOMS: atom_id res chain seq x y z
N MET A 1 -82.06 32.15 6.66
CA MET A 1 -80.91 31.78 7.44
C MET A 1 -79.92 31.13 6.53
N LYS A 2 -78.87 31.89 6.07
CA LYS A 2 -77.79 31.38 5.18
C LYS A 2 -76.61 30.96 6.03
N ARG A 3 -76.29 29.67 6.04
CA ARG A 3 -75.03 29.16 6.67
C ARG A 3 -73.90 29.27 5.66
N MET A 4 -72.92 30.11 5.98
CA MET A 4 -71.66 30.25 5.28
C MET A 4 -70.75 29.11 5.71
N MET A 5 -70.35 28.28 4.75
CA MET A 5 -69.43 27.16 4.95
C MET A 5 -67.99 27.59 4.59
N THR A 6 -67.15 27.77 5.61
CA THR A 6 -65.78 28.24 5.45
C THR A 6 -64.92 27.02 5.09
N LEU A 7 -64.35 27.03 3.87
CA LEU A 7 -63.41 26.00 3.38
C LEU A 7 -62.02 26.33 3.89
N VAL A 8 -61.46 25.48 4.75
CA VAL A 8 -60.04 25.56 5.22
C VAL A 8 -59.20 24.78 4.26
N LEU A 9 -58.35 25.43 3.46
CA LEU A 9 -57.32 24.80 2.63
C LEU A 9 -56.12 24.52 3.51
N ALA A 10 -55.82 23.23 3.76
CA ALA A 10 -54.60 22.77 4.36
C ALA A 10 -53.49 22.67 3.29
N ALA A 11 -52.46 23.51 3.36
CA ALA A 11 -51.27 23.43 2.52
C ALA A 11 -50.34 22.35 3.08
N ALA A 12 -50.22 21.25 2.36
CA ALA A 12 -49.23 20.24 2.65
C ALA A 12 -47.85 20.67 2.11
N ALA A 13 -46.91 20.99 3.01
CA ALA A 13 -45.53 21.26 2.66
C ALA A 13 -44.81 19.91 2.34
N PHE A 14 -44.50 19.67 1.07
CA PHE A 14 -43.63 18.59 0.66
C PHE A 14 -42.20 18.97 1.03
N ALA A 15 -41.62 18.31 2.06
CA ALA A 15 -40.21 18.35 2.34
C ALA A 15 -39.49 17.52 1.26
N ALA A 16 -38.69 18.17 0.42
CA ALA A 16 -37.81 17.49 -0.53
C ALA A 16 -36.74 16.72 0.25
N PRO A 17 -36.41 15.45 -0.14
CA PRO A 17 -35.33 14.74 0.48
C PRO A 17 -34.01 15.46 0.16
N ALA A 18 -33.24 15.78 1.20
CA ALA A 18 -31.87 16.28 1.04
C ALA A 18 -31.04 15.17 0.37
N GLU A 19 -30.63 15.40 -0.89
CA GLU A 19 -29.61 14.57 -1.53
C GLU A 19 -28.36 14.61 -0.66
N LEU A 20 -28.00 13.46 -0.07
CA LEU A 20 -26.68 13.25 0.53
C LEU A 20 -25.67 13.41 -0.60
N ALA A 21 -25.02 14.57 -0.69
CA ALA A 21 -23.89 14.76 -1.57
C ALA A 21 -22.82 13.71 -1.20
N ALA A 22 -22.59 12.77 -2.10
CA ALA A 22 -21.53 11.78 -1.95
C ALA A 22 -20.20 12.52 -1.77
N GLN A 23 -19.58 12.39 -0.61
CA GLN A 23 -18.27 12.97 -0.35
C GLN A 23 -17.29 12.41 -1.39
N PRO A 24 -16.48 13.26 -2.05
CA PRO A 24 -15.49 12.78 -2.99
C PRO A 24 -14.57 11.80 -2.27
N ALA A 25 -14.46 10.57 -2.80
CA ALA A 25 -13.53 9.59 -2.28
C ALA A 25 -12.13 10.20 -2.31
N THR A 26 -11.52 10.38 -1.14
CA THR A 26 -10.15 10.89 -1.05
C THR A 26 -9.23 9.88 -1.71
N SER A 27 -8.81 10.13 -2.94
CA SER A 27 -7.82 9.30 -3.62
C SER A 27 -6.47 9.58 -2.96
N ILE A 28 -5.89 8.57 -2.32
CA ILE A 28 -4.51 8.66 -1.84
C ILE A 28 -3.63 8.50 -3.07
N ALA A 29 -3.09 9.60 -3.56
CA ALA A 29 -2.02 9.55 -4.56
C ALA A 29 -0.76 9.06 -3.85
N VAL A 30 -0.31 7.85 -4.17
CA VAL A 30 1.00 7.36 -3.74
C VAL A 30 2.02 7.99 -4.69
N ASP A 31 2.55 9.14 -4.30
CA ASP A 31 3.63 9.80 -5.03
C ASP A 31 4.96 9.19 -4.60
N CYS A 32 5.62 8.53 -5.54
CA CYS A 32 6.94 7.94 -5.32
C CYS A 32 8.07 8.95 -5.46
N GLY A 33 7.75 10.22 -5.80
CA GLY A 33 8.74 11.26 -6.05
C GLY A 33 9.68 10.91 -7.21
N ALA A 34 10.23 11.92 -7.84
CA ALA A 34 11.30 11.76 -8.82
C ALA A 34 12.68 11.63 -8.13
N GLU A 35 12.79 10.75 -7.12
CA GLU A 35 14.11 10.45 -6.58
C GLU A 35 14.92 9.76 -7.68
N ALA A 36 15.82 10.54 -8.28
CA ALA A 36 16.75 10.05 -9.26
C ALA A 36 17.49 8.84 -8.69
N ALA A 37 17.56 7.79 -9.49
CA ALA A 37 18.33 6.59 -9.18
C ALA A 37 19.81 6.96 -9.02
N THR A 38 20.18 7.45 -7.86
CA THR A 38 21.57 7.47 -7.45
C THR A 38 21.94 6.01 -7.22
N ALA A 39 22.83 5.49 -8.05
CA ALA A 39 23.31 4.12 -7.90
C ALA A 39 23.86 3.99 -6.48
N ALA A 40 23.18 3.21 -5.63
CA ALA A 40 23.70 2.91 -4.31
C ALA A 40 25.09 2.26 -4.50
N THR A 41 26.10 2.80 -3.85
CA THR A 41 27.49 2.33 -3.93
C THR A 41 27.62 0.93 -3.27
N GLU A 42 26.66 0.53 -2.46
CA GLU A 42 26.59 -0.73 -1.76
C GLU A 42 25.23 -1.40 -2.02
N ALA A 43 25.20 -2.72 -2.13
CA ALA A 43 23.96 -3.48 -2.33
C ALA A 43 23.01 -3.23 -1.15
N PRO A 44 21.81 -2.69 -1.38
CA PRO A 44 20.92 -2.31 -0.29
C PRO A 44 20.44 -3.55 0.45
N ASN A 45 20.43 -3.44 1.79
CA ASN A 45 19.92 -4.48 2.67
C ASN A 45 18.42 -4.37 2.80
N LEU A 46 17.67 -5.29 2.19
CA LEU A 46 16.20 -5.33 2.27
C LEU A 46 15.68 -6.00 3.55
N HIS A 47 16.52 -6.74 4.28
CA HIS A 47 16.11 -7.47 5.48
C HIS A 47 15.44 -6.54 6.51
N GLY A 48 14.29 -6.97 7.04
CA GLY A 48 13.55 -6.25 8.06
C GLY A 48 12.05 -6.20 7.82
N VAL A 49 11.37 -5.37 8.60
CA VAL A 49 9.93 -5.15 8.53
C VAL A 49 9.67 -3.79 7.87
N TRP A 50 8.69 -3.78 6.99
CA TRP A 50 8.29 -2.63 6.20
C TRP A 50 6.80 -2.36 6.39
N ASP A 51 6.43 -1.10 6.60
CA ASP A 51 5.04 -0.67 6.49
C ASP A 51 4.68 -0.60 5.00
N PHE A 52 3.65 -1.32 4.61
CA PHE A 52 3.19 -1.42 3.22
C PHE A 52 1.85 -0.72 3.05
N LEU A 53 1.72 0.07 2.01
CA LEU A 53 0.47 0.75 1.61
C LEU A 53 0.25 0.58 0.11
N MET A 54 -0.97 0.23 -0.28
CA MET A 54 -1.42 0.14 -1.66
C MET A 54 -2.79 0.80 -1.79
N ALA A 55 -3.01 1.57 -2.84
CA ALA A 55 -4.29 2.20 -3.12
C ALA A 55 -5.08 1.41 -4.17
N VAL A 56 -6.08 0.64 -3.74
CA VAL A 56 -6.96 -0.13 -4.63
C VAL A 56 -8.22 0.69 -4.89
N ASN A 57 -8.40 1.16 -6.13
CA ASN A 57 -9.54 2.01 -6.52
C ASN A 57 -9.76 3.19 -5.54
N GLY A 58 -8.68 3.84 -5.11
CA GLY A 58 -8.72 4.93 -4.15
C GLY A 58 -8.91 4.51 -2.68
N THR A 59 -9.08 3.23 -2.39
CA THR A 59 -9.18 2.70 -1.03
C THR A 59 -7.81 2.25 -0.54
N PRO A 60 -7.32 2.76 0.61
CA PRO A 60 -6.04 2.34 1.15
C PRO A 60 -6.11 0.92 1.70
N ASN A 61 -5.15 0.09 1.28
CA ASN A 61 -4.86 -1.20 1.86
C ASN A 61 -3.46 -1.14 2.44
N PHE A 62 -3.34 -1.39 3.71
CA PHE A 62 -2.07 -1.30 4.43
C PHE A 62 -1.77 -2.60 5.16
N GLY A 63 -0.51 -2.80 5.48
CA GLY A 63 -0.06 -4.00 6.17
C GLY A 63 1.44 -3.98 6.44
N LEU A 64 1.95 -5.16 6.76
CA LEU A 64 3.35 -5.39 7.05
C LEU A 64 3.95 -6.33 6.02
N LEU A 65 5.05 -5.89 5.41
CA LEU A 65 5.90 -6.71 4.57
C LEU A 65 7.15 -7.07 5.38
N SER A 66 7.33 -8.35 5.68
CA SER A 66 8.52 -8.88 6.35
C SER A 66 9.44 -9.49 5.32
N ILE A 67 10.68 -9.00 5.24
CA ILE A 67 11.69 -9.47 4.30
C ILE A 67 12.83 -10.12 5.05
N GLY A 68 13.23 -11.30 4.60
CA GLY A 68 14.36 -12.06 5.11
C GLY A 68 15.05 -12.85 4.01
N PHE A 69 16.06 -13.63 4.39
CA PHE A 69 16.71 -14.57 3.48
C PHE A 69 15.99 -15.91 3.51
N VAL A 70 15.75 -16.45 2.31
CA VAL A 70 15.26 -17.80 2.08
C VAL A 70 16.28 -18.49 1.18
N GLY A 71 17.19 -19.24 1.77
CA GLY A 71 18.43 -19.66 1.09
C GLY A 71 19.30 -18.45 0.76
N ASP A 72 19.72 -18.34 -0.49
CA ASP A 72 20.59 -17.27 -0.98
C ASP A 72 19.80 -16.08 -1.57
N ALA A 73 18.48 -16.09 -1.47
CA ALA A 73 17.61 -15.06 -2.06
C ALA A 73 16.75 -14.37 -1.00
N TYR A 74 16.30 -13.17 -1.31
CA TYR A 74 15.29 -12.50 -0.51
C TYR A 74 13.90 -13.11 -0.77
N GLY A 75 13.17 -13.32 0.31
CA GLY A 75 11.77 -13.70 0.33
C GLY A 75 11.10 -13.17 1.59
N GLY A 76 9.87 -13.59 1.86
CA GLY A 76 9.20 -13.12 3.06
C GLY A 76 7.72 -13.38 3.11
N SER A 77 7.01 -12.50 3.83
CA SER A 77 5.56 -12.53 3.94
C SER A 77 4.96 -11.14 3.90
N LEU A 78 3.77 -11.03 3.33
CA LEU A 78 2.95 -9.82 3.34
C LEU A 78 1.66 -10.10 4.11
N SER A 79 1.41 -9.33 5.17
CA SER A 79 0.19 -9.35 5.97
C SER A 79 -0.57 -8.06 5.75
N LEU A 80 -1.59 -8.06 4.93
CA LEU A 80 -2.47 -6.91 4.75
C LEU A 80 -3.55 -6.89 5.83
N TRP A 81 -4.11 -5.71 6.08
CA TRP A 81 -5.22 -5.54 7.01
C TRP A 81 -6.43 -6.38 6.57
N ARG A 82 -6.93 -7.20 7.48
CA ARG A 82 -8.10 -8.10 7.28
C ARG A 82 -7.89 -9.26 6.31
N THR A 83 -6.67 -9.60 5.93
CA THR A 83 -6.40 -10.77 5.12
C THR A 83 -5.43 -11.72 5.82
N ALA A 84 -5.47 -13.00 5.47
CA ALA A 84 -4.44 -13.93 5.90
C ALA A 84 -3.08 -13.52 5.30
N PRO A 85 -1.97 -13.75 6.03
CA PRO A 85 -0.64 -13.54 5.48
C PRO A 85 -0.40 -14.36 4.21
N VAL A 86 0.25 -13.74 3.23
CA VAL A 86 0.64 -14.37 1.97
C VAL A 86 2.16 -14.42 1.86
N VAL A 87 2.66 -15.41 1.14
CA VAL A 87 4.10 -15.62 0.96
C VAL A 87 4.63 -14.72 -0.15
N VAL A 88 5.70 -13.99 0.12
CA VAL A 88 6.53 -13.35 -0.91
C VAL A 88 7.58 -14.35 -1.35
N ARG A 89 7.34 -15.00 -2.49
CA ARG A 89 8.17 -16.14 -2.96
C ARG A 89 9.55 -15.71 -3.41
N ARG A 90 9.63 -14.54 -4.06
CA ARG A 90 10.84 -14.05 -4.68
C ARG A 90 10.89 -12.54 -4.62
N ILE A 91 12.06 -12.02 -4.25
CA ILE A 91 12.40 -10.61 -4.33
C ILE A 91 13.72 -10.52 -5.11
N ALA A 92 13.67 -9.92 -6.29
CA ALA A 92 14.84 -9.66 -7.11
C ALA A 92 15.17 -8.16 -7.06
N LEU A 93 16.46 -7.86 -6.89
CA LEU A 93 16.99 -6.51 -6.89
C LEU A 93 18.03 -6.39 -7.99
N THR A 94 17.87 -5.38 -8.86
CA THR A 94 18.83 -5.07 -9.94
C THR A 94 19.09 -3.57 -9.93
N GLY A 95 20.24 -3.17 -9.40
CA GLY A 95 20.49 -1.77 -9.06
C GLY A 95 19.48 -1.30 -8.00
N ASN A 96 18.70 -0.28 -8.32
CA ASN A 96 17.60 0.19 -7.46
C ASN A 96 16.22 -0.36 -7.87
N ARG A 97 16.13 -1.17 -8.91
CA ARG A 97 14.87 -1.80 -9.32
C ARG A 97 14.59 -3.02 -8.46
N ILE A 98 13.37 -3.09 -7.94
CA ILE A 98 12.89 -4.18 -7.13
C ILE A 98 11.68 -4.84 -7.81
N HIS A 99 11.74 -6.17 -7.88
CA HIS A 99 10.65 -6.99 -8.39
C HIS A 99 10.29 -8.04 -7.35
N MET A 100 9.01 -8.16 -7.02
CA MET A 100 8.52 -9.16 -6.06
C MET A 100 7.37 -9.96 -6.65
N ALA A 101 7.34 -11.26 -6.35
CA ALA A 101 6.22 -12.14 -6.64
C ALA A 101 5.57 -12.60 -5.33
N VAL A 102 4.31 -12.25 -5.16
CA VAL A 102 3.50 -12.56 -3.97
C VAL A 102 2.51 -13.65 -4.32
N ALA A 103 2.58 -14.78 -3.61
CA ALA A 103 1.70 -15.93 -3.84
C ALA A 103 0.31 -15.65 -3.28
N THR A 104 -0.70 -15.73 -4.14
CA THR A 104 -2.11 -15.71 -3.72
C THR A 104 -2.82 -16.98 -4.20
N PRO A 105 -4.03 -17.31 -3.67
CA PRO A 105 -4.79 -18.48 -4.14
C PRO A 105 -5.09 -18.46 -5.64
N ASP A 106 -5.26 -17.26 -6.21
CA ASP A 106 -5.60 -17.07 -7.62
C ASP A 106 -4.38 -16.96 -8.55
N GLY A 107 -3.16 -17.13 -8.00
CA GLY A 107 -1.87 -17.02 -8.70
C GLY A 107 -0.99 -15.91 -8.12
N ASP A 108 0.11 -15.59 -8.81
CA ASP A 108 1.05 -14.59 -8.31
C ASP A 108 0.58 -13.16 -8.62
N VAL A 109 0.68 -12.29 -7.63
CA VAL A 109 0.55 -10.83 -7.74
C VAL A 109 1.96 -10.27 -7.78
N LEU A 110 2.23 -9.38 -8.73
CA LEU A 110 3.57 -8.85 -8.97
C LEU A 110 3.68 -7.42 -8.43
N PHE A 111 4.81 -7.10 -7.83
CA PHE A 111 5.20 -5.73 -7.53
C PHE A 111 6.45 -5.39 -8.33
N ASP A 112 6.37 -4.29 -9.08
CA ASP A 112 7.49 -3.69 -9.79
C ASP A 112 7.71 -2.27 -9.29
N GLY A 113 8.91 -2.00 -8.81
CA GLY A 113 9.19 -0.73 -8.18
C GLY A 113 10.66 -0.34 -8.17
N ARG A 114 10.91 0.71 -7.41
CA ARG A 114 12.26 1.25 -7.15
C ARG A 114 12.47 1.42 -5.65
N LEU A 115 13.70 1.24 -5.27
CA LEU A 115 14.20 1.50 -3.93
C LEU A 115 14.78 2.90 -3.87
N SER A 116 14.54 3.61 -2.76
CA SER A 116 15.18 4.91 -2.48
C SER A 116 16.70 4.76 -2.39
N ALA A 117 17.42 5.87 -2.54
CA ALA A 117 18.89 5.88 -2.42
C ALA A 117 19.35 5.41 -1.02
N GLN A 118 18.56 5.66 0.03
CA GLN A 118 18.83 5.22 1.40
C GLN A 118 18.49 3.74 1.63
N GLY A 119 17.79 3.10 0.69
CA GLY A 119 17.39 1.70 0.82
C GLY A 119 16.26 1.46 1.83
N ASP A 120 15.55 2.49 2.23
CA ASP A 120 14.53 2.47 3.28
C ASP A 120 13.10 2.65 2.78
N ARG A 121 12.91 3.02 1.50
CA ARG A 121 11.60 3.19 0.86
C ARG A 121 11.54 2.47 -0.47
N MET A 122 10.43 1.79 -0.73
CA MET A 122 10.07 1.21 -2.02
C MET A 122 8.85 1.91 -2.57
N CYS A 123 8.88 2.24 -3.85
CA CYS A 123 7.74 2.79 -4.56
C CYS A 123 7.55 2.07 -5.88
N GLY A 124 6.31 1.76 -6.22
CA GLY A 124 6.05 1.04 -7.45
C GLY A 124 4.58 0.75 -7.69
N THR A 125 4.36 -0.28 -8.47
CA THR A 125 3.06 -0.71 -8.94
C THR A 125 2.86 -2.18 -8.62
N VAL A 126 1.72 -2.49 -8.03
CA VAL A 126 1.24 -3.87 -7.87
C VAL A 126 0.36 -4.22 -9.06
N THR A 127 0.66 -5.34 -9.72
CA THR A 127 -0.13 -5.89 -10.82
C THR A 127 -0.86 -7.13 -10.36
N TYR A 128 -2.19 -7.06 -10.36
CA TYR A 128 -3.08 -8.17 -10.04
C TYR A 128 -3.40 -9.01 -11.28
N HIS A 129 -4.04 -10.18 -11.04
CA HIS A 129 -4.61 -11.01 -12.10
C HIS A 129 -5.51 -10.17 -13.02
N GLY A 130 -5.47 -10.46 -14.30
CA GLY A 130 -6.20 -9.68 -15.31
C GLY A 130 -5.57 -8.31 -15.64
N GLY A 131 -4.34 -8.04 -15.19
CA GLY A 131 -3.55 -6.86 -15.58
C GLY A 131 -3.93 -5.55 -14.89
N ARG A 132 -4.80 -5.56 -13.87
CA ARG A 132 -5.10 -4.36 -13.09
C ARG A 132 -3.92 -3.95 -12.25
N THR A 133 -3.58 -2.67 -12.28
CA THR A 133 -2.43 -2.11 -11.59
C THR A 133 -2.84 -1.09 -10.52
N PHE A 134 -2.10 -1.08 -9.41
CA PHE A 134 -2.34 -0.18 -8.28
C PHE A 134 -1.03 0.36 -7.76
N PRO A 135 -0.95 1.66 -7.46
CA PRO A 135 0.25 2.24 -6.86
C PRO A 135 0.45 1.73 -5.44
N ALA A 136 1.71 1.46 -5.10
CA ALA A 136 2.09 0.97 -3.78
C ALA A 136 3.41 1.57 -3.31
N ILE A 137 3.54 1.69 -1.99
CA ILE A 137 4.73 2.17 -1.30
C ILE A 137 5.01 1.26 -0.10
N ALA A 138 6.29 1.07 0.21
CA ALA A 138 6.68 0.48 1.48
C ALA A 138 7.80 1.30 2.13
N GLN A 139 7.70 1.50 3.45
CA GLN A 139 8.69 2.18 4.26
C GLN A 139 9.28 1.22 5.27
N LYS A 140 10.61 1.10 5.28
CA LYS A 140 11.33 0.25 6.23
C LYS A 140 11.20 0.79 7.65
N ARG A 141 10.85 -0.08 8.57
CA ARG A 141 10.86 0.26 9.99
C ARG A 141 12.30 0.33 10.52
N PRO A 142 12.60 1.28 11.40
CA PRO A 142 13.88 1.27 12.11
C PRO A 142 14.08 -0.06 12.84
N SER A 143 15.31 -0.58 12.81
CA SER A 143 15.64 -1.75 13.63
C SER A 143 15.61 -1.39 15.10
N THR A 144 14.85 -2.13 15.89
CA THR A 144 14.83 -1.99 17.36
C THR A 144 16.01 -2.70 18.04
N TYR A 145 16.74 -3.52 17.27
CA TYR A 145 17.94 -4.17 17.78
C TYR A 145 19.16 -3.25 17.61
N PRO A 146 19.93 -3.00 18.66
CA PRO A 146 21.16 -2.24 18.51
C PRO A 146 22.09 -2.99 17.55
N SER A 147 22.58 -2.28 16.54
CA SER A 147 23.61 -2.84 15.64
C SER A 147 24.84 -3.18 16.49
N ARG A 148 25.23 -4.46 16.51
CA ARG A 148 26.44 -4.87 17.22
C ARG A 148 27.61 -4.11 16.59
N PRO A 149 28.45 -3.40 17.37
CA PRO A 149 29.59 -2.68 16.83
C PRO A 149 30.44 -3.59 15.97
N GLN A 150 30.81 -3.13 14.78
CA GLN A 150 31.60 -3.93 13.80
C GLN A 150 33.01 -4.30 14.30
N ALA A 151 33.45 -3.74 15.42
CA ALA A 151 34.77 -3.98 16.01
C ALA A 151 35.02 -5.45 16.47
N GLU A 152 33.97 -6.26 16.59
CA GLU A 152 34.11 -7.64 17.09
C GLU A 152 34.30 -8.72 15.99
N ARG A 153 34.22 -8.33 14.70
CA ARG A 153 34.43 -9.24 13.55
C ARG A 153 35.90 -9.35 13.09
N ALA A 154 36.80 -8.62 13.72
CA ALA A 154 38.24 -8.57 13.34
C ALA A 154 39.13 -9.34 14.32
N ARG A 155 38.59 -10.34 15.03
CA ARG A 155 39.42 -11.25 15.90
C ARG A 155 39.25 -12.70 15.47
#